data_b8548c1b9bb190230349aaeb8a5aaa0f
#
_entry.id   b8548c1b9bb190230349aaeb8a5aaa0f
#
_cell.length_a   1.000
_cell.length_b   1.000
_cell.length_c   1.000
_cell.angle_alpha   90.00
_cell.angle_beta   90.00
_cell.angle_gamma   90.00
#
_symmetry.space_group_name_H-M   'P 1'
#
loop_
_entity.id
_entity.type
_entity.pdbx_description
1 polymer ?
#
loop_
_entity_poly.entity_id
_entity_poly.type
_entity_poly.pdbx_seq_one_letter_code
_entity_poly.pdbx_strand_id
1 'polypeptide(L)'
;LGFPSADLGPSLDAVCDRLGVNTDHNRPSKRDQLLELGLERLGWHVAAMPRNVVGCEQGVRCGSCGYGCPLGAKRSTMRTWLEDAAAAGARIVVGAKARRVLVRNGAAAGVDAGPVQVRSRAVVVAAGAIETPALLLRSGLRNPNIGRWLRLHPGTGVFGSFDEKVRPWEGTLQARYSDQFRYLDGGYGVKYETVPAHPALLTAALPWEGAASHARLMASLPHLSLIAVIPRDRGSGRVRTGRDGEPVVTYRLADEDARRLRVGVDGAARILAAAGAHEIFTSHARLQRWADGFPDDAYRFGPARGSLYSFHLMGSARMGGSPDLGAVDPAGESWEVRNLVVADGSAFPTASGVNPMITIEAIAHLNAGRLAGRLT
;
A
#
# COMPACT_ATOMS: atom_id res chain seq x y z
N LEU A 1 -16.39 -10.69 10.37
CA LEU A 1 -15.59 -9.61 10.96
C LEU A 1 -16.38 -8.31 11.22
N GLY A 2 -17.66 -8.24 10.85
CA GLY A 2 -18.57 -7.13 11.20
C GLY A 2 -18.23 -5.78 10.54
N PHE A 3 -17.68 -5.80 9.32
CA PHE A 3 -17.42 -4.56 8.58
C PHE A 3 -18.74 -3.94 8.11
N PRO A 4 -19.02 -2.66 8.46
CA PRO A 4 -20.27 -2.00 8.06
C PRO A 4 -20.20 -1.54 6.60
N SER A 5 -20.31 -2.47 5.64
CA SER A 5 -20.20 -2.15 4.21
C SER A 5 -21.31 -1.19 3.73
N ALA A 6 -22.50 -1.25 4.32
CA ALA A 6 -23.62 -0.39 3.95
C ALA A 6 -23.39 1.08 4.35
N ASP A 7 -22.69 1.34 5.46
CA ASP A 7 -22.44 2.71 5.96
C ASP A 7 -21.22 3.37 5.31
N LEU A 8 -20.40 2.61 4.59
CA LEU A 8 -19.15 3.12 4.04
C LEU A 8 -19.34 3.96 2.76
N GLY A 9 -20.41 3.71 1.98
CA GLY A 9 -20.68 4.38 0.72
C GLY A 9 -20.59 5.90 0.80
N PRO A 10 -21.38 6.58 1.65
CA PRO A 10 -21.32 8.03 1.79
C PRO A 10 -19.95 8.58 2.18
N SER A 11 -19.18 7.82 2.98
CA SER A 11 -17.81 8.21 3.34
C SER A 11 -16.81 8.01 2.20
N LEU A 12 -17.00 7.00 1.36
CA LEU A 12 -16.21 6.80 0.14
C LEU A 12 -16.45 7.96 -0.84
N ASP A 13 -17.71 8.33 -1.05
CA ASP A 13 -18.09 9.43 -1.93
C ASP A 13 -17.47 10.75 -1.43
N ALA A 14 -17.65 11.08 -0.15
CA ALA A 14 -17.08 12.29 0.45
C ALA A 14 -15.55 12.37 0.32
N VAL A 15 -14.85 11.24 0.47
CA VAL A 15 -13.40 11.14 0.31
C VAL A 15 -13.01 11.29 -1.16
N CYS A 16 -13.69 10.61 -2.07
CA CYS A 16 -13.43 10.72 -3.50
C CYS A 16 -13.62 12.15 -4.00
N ASP A 17 -14.70 12.80 -3.58
CA ASP A 17 -15.00 14.19 -3.93
C ASP A 17 -13.94 15.15 -3.39
N ARG A 18 -13.59 15.04 -2.09
CA ARG A 18 -12.60 15.93 -1.47
C ARG A 18 -11.21 15.77 -2.07
N LEU A 19 -10.84 14.57 -2.45
CA LEU A 19 -9.56 14.29 -3.10
C LEU A 19 -9.58 14.55 -4.60
N GLY A 20 -10.75 14.75 -5.20
CA GLY A 20 -10.91 14.91 -6.64
C GLY A 20 -10.48 13.64 -7.38
N VAL A 21 -10.98 12.48 -6.93
CA VAL A 21 -10.64 11.20 -7.57
C VAL A 21 -11.33 11.11 -8.93
N ASN A 22 -10.53 10.90 -9.98
CA ASN A 22 -11.03 10.84 -11.35
C ASN A 22 -10.10 10.01 -12.25
N THR A 23 -10.51 9.81 -13.50
CA THR A 23 -9.72 9.18 -14.57
C THR A 23 -9.34 10.15 -15.69
N ASP A 24 -9.64 11.44 -15.57
CA ASP A 24 -9.46 12.45 -16.62
C ASP A 24 -7.99 12.78 -16.90
N HIS A 25 -7.16 12.61 -15.90
CA HIS A 25 -5.73 12.89 -15.94
C HIS A 25 -4.88 11.62 -16.11
N ASN A 26 -5.34 10.64 -16.89
CA ASN A 26 -4.76 9.31 -17.01
C ASN A 26 -4.12 9.03 -18.39
N ARG A 27 -3.41 10.03 -18.94
CA ARG A 27 -2.57 9.78 -20.13
C ARG A 27 -1.56 8.68 -19.82
N PRO A 28 -1.60 7.52 -20.51
CA PRO A 28 -0.70 6.42 -20.24
C PRO A 28 0.74 6.82 -20.59
N SER A 29 1.67 6.54 -19.69
CA SER A 29 3.09 6.57 -19.97
C SER A 29 3.46 5.40 -20.89
N LYS A 30 4.68 5.39 -21.44
CA LYS A 30 5.09 4.29 -22.34
C LYS A 30 4.98 2.91 -21.66
N ARG A 31 5.34 2.80 -20.37
CA ARG A 31 5.18 1.54 -19.62
C ARG A 31 3.72 1.15 -19.45
N ASP A 32 2.79 2.11 -19.27
CA ASP A 32 1.35 1.84 -19.19
C ASP A 32 0.80 1.40 -20.56
N GLN A 33 1.27 2.00 -21.67
CA GLN A 33 0.91 1.59 -23.02
C GLN A 33 1.34 0.15 -23.33
N LEU A 34 2.53 -0.25 -22.85
CA LEU A 34 3.01 -1.63 -23.01
C LEU A 34 2.19 -2.61 -22.18
N LEU A 35 1.80 -2.25 -20.95
CA LEU A 35 0.88 -3.04 -20.14
C LEU A 35 -0.48 -3.21 -20.85
N GLU A 36 -1.07 -2.11 -21.33
CA GLU A 36 -2.34 -2.09 -22.05
C GLU A 36 -2.26 -2.94 -23.31
N LEU A 37 -1.25 -2.74 -24.17
CA LEU A 37 -1.03 -3.52 -25.38
C LEU A 37 -0.92 -5.03 -25.11
N GLY A 38 -0.14 -5.42 -24.10
CA GLY A 38 0.02 -6.82 -23.75
C GLY A 38 -1.27 -7.47 -23.25
N LEU A 39 -2.04 -6.75 -22.42
CA LEU A 39 -3.33 -7.20 -21.93
C LEU A 39 -4.37 -7.34 -23.04
N GLU A 40 -4.47 -6.34 -23.93
CA GLU A 40 -5.38 -6.38 -25.10
C GLU A 40 -5.07 -7.56 -26.03
N ARG A 41 -3.78 -7.79 -26.35
CA ARG A 41 -3.37 -8.93 -27.19
C ARG A 41 -3.69 -10.29 -26.58
N LEU A 42 -3.75 -10.36 -25.24
CA LEU A 42 -4.16 -11.58 -24.53
C LEU A 42 -5.68 -11.68 -24.31
N GLY A 43 -6.45 -10.66 -24.67
CA GLY A 43 -7.87 -10.57 -24.35
C GLY A 43 -8.15 -10.47 -22.84
N TRP A 44 -7.23 -9.92 -22.07
CA TRP A 44 -7.35 -9.76 -20.62
C TRP A 44 -7.84 -8.37 -20.24
N HIS A 45 -8.49 -8.29 -19.07
CA HIS A 45 -9.02 -7.03 -18.56
C HIS A 45 -7.94 -5.98 -18.36
N VAL A 46 -8.21 -4.76 -18.83
CA VAL A 46 -7.42 -3.55 -18.57
C VAL A 46 -8.36 -2.38 -18.30
N ALA A 47 -8.01 -1.53 -17.34
CA ALA A 47 -8.78 -0.33 -17.02
C ALA A 47 -7.88 0.86 -16.64
N ALA A 48 -8.45 2.05 -16.77
CA ALA A 48 -7.83 3.29 -16.28
C ALA A 48 -7.83 3.29 -14.73
N MET A 49 -6.70 3.66 -14.14
CA MET A 49 -6.57 3.75 -12.69
C MET A 49 -7.20 5.07 -12.18
N PRO A 50 -8.20 5.06 -11.30
CA PRO A 50 -8.67 6.27 -10.65
C PRO A 50 -7.56 6.92 -9.81
N ARG A 51 -7.40 8.24 -9.92
CA ARG A 51 -6.30 8.97 -9.28
C ARG A 51 -6.80 10.24 -8.59
N ASN A 52 -6.21 10.55 -7.45
CA ASN A 52 -6.47 11.76 -6.67
C ASN A 52 -5.64 12.96 -7.19
N VAL A 53 -5.94 13.42 -8.38
CA VAL A 53 -5.23 14.54 -9.04
C VAL A 53 -6.22 15.52 -9.67
N VAL A 54 -5.89 16.83 -9.60
CA VAL A 54 -6.65 17.91 -10.25
C VAL A 54 -5.66 18.85 -10.92
N GLY A 55 -5.89 19.17 -12.20
CA GLY A 55 -4.99 20.05 -12.97
C GLY A 55 -3.61 19.43 -13.27
N CYS A 56 -3.54 18.10 -13.41
CA CYS A 56 -2.31 17.41 -13.77
C CYS A 56 -1.96 17.61 -15.25
N GLU A 57 -0.70 17.94 -15.55
CA GLU A 57 -0.18 18.05 -16.93
C GLU A 57 0.12 16.68 -17.58
N GLN A 58 -0.23 15.59 -16.92
CA GLN A 58 -0.16 14.22 -17.41
C GLN A 58 1.23 13.80 -17.90
N GLY A 59 2.25 14.16 -17.14
CA GLY A 59 3.63 13.76 -17.41
C GLY A 59 4.38 14.63 -18.41
N VAL A 60 3.79 15.72 -18.93
CA VAL A 60 4.47 16.60 -19.90
C VAL A 60 5.72 17.25 -19.28
N ARG A 61 5.62 17.75 -18.05
CA ARG A 61 6.73 18.39 -17.31
C ARG A 61 7.12 17.65 -16.03
N CYS A 62 6.62 16.45 -15.80
CA CYS A 62 6.87 15.69 -14.59
C CYS A 62 6.95 14.18 -14.86
N GLY A 63 7.26 13.41 -13.88
CA GLY A 63 7.35 11.95 -13.79
C GLY A 63 7.54 11.57 -12.34
N SER A 64 7.41 12.56 -11.44
CA SER A 64 7.82 12.46 -10.03
C SER A 64 6.65 12.20 -9.07
N CYS A 65 5.51 11.70 -9.54
CA CYS A 65 4.32 11.50 -8.70
C CYS A 65 4.57 10.69 -7.43
N GLY A 66 5.53 9.75 -7.46
CA GLY A 66 5.92 8.95 -6.30
C GLY A 66 6.83 9.68 -5.31
N TYR A 67 7.43 10.81 -5.70
CA TYR A 67 8.45 11.54 -4.92
C TYR A 67 8.02 12.95 -4.54
N GLY A 68 6.89 13.37 -5.03
CA GLY A 68 6.32 14.69 -4.85
C GLY A 68 5.77 15.22 -6.18
N CYS A 69 4.73 16.03 -6.11
CA CYS A 69 4.14 16.66 -7.28
C CYS A 69 4.60 18.11 -7.37
N PRO A 70 5.50 18.48 -8.32
CA PRO A 70 6.00 19.84 -8.44
C PRO A 70 4.91 20.85 -8.85
N LEU A 71 3.82 20.33 -9.47
CA LEU A 71 2.69 21.16 -9.90
C LEU A 71 1.61 21.34 -8.80
N GLY A 72 1.76 20.66 -7.65
CA GLY A 72 0.72 20.66 -6.63
C GLY A 72 -0.59 19.99 -7.03
N ALA A 73 -0.62 19.30 -8.19
CA ALA A 73 -1.82 18.66 -8.73
C ALA A 73 -2.27 17.44 -7.93
N LYS A 74 -1.34 16.73 -7.25
CA LYS A 74 -1.67 15.58 -6.41
C LYS A 74 -2.37 16.02 -5.14
N ARG A 75 -3.59 15.55 -4.94
CA ARG A 75 -4.44 15.84 -3.77
C ARG A 75 -4.16 14.84 -2.65
N SER A 76 -3.08 15.09 -1.89
CA SER A 76 -2.77 14.30 -0.69
C SER A 76 -3.55 14.84 0.53
N THR A 77 -3.62 14.06 1.61
CA THR A 77 -4.19 14.51 2.90
C THR A 77 -3.59 15.82 3.38
N MET A 78 -2.30 16.08 3.13
CA MET A 78 -1.65 17.35 3.46
C MET A 78 -2.23 18.54 2.70
N ARG A 79 -2.69 18.33 1.45
CA ARG A 79 -3.26 19.36 0.56
C ARG A 79 -4.79 19.38 0.58
N THR A 80 -5.40 18.64 1.49
CA THR A 80 -6.84 18.52 1.64
C THR A 80 -7.22 18.54 3.12
N TRP A 81 -7.36 17.38 3.73
CA TRP A 81 -7.86 17.23 5.09
C TRP A 81 -7.07 17.98 6.16
N LEU A 82 -5.72 18.03 6.04
CA LEU A 82 -4.91 18.77 7.01
C LEU A 82 -5.01 20.29 6.83
N GLU A 83 -5.14 20.77 5.59
CA GLU A 83 -5.44 22.19 5.32
C GLU A 83 -6.82 22.57 5.90
N ASP A 84 -7.84 21.73 5.67
CA ASP A 84 -9.19 21.95 6.21
C ASP A 84 -9.18 21.95 7.75
N ALA A 85 -8.50 20.97 8.35
CA ALA A 85 -8.39 20.87 9.81
C ALA A 85 -7.68 22.10 10.40
N ALA A 86 -6.60 22.57 9.78
CA ALA A 86 -5.87 23.75 10.22
C ALA A 86 -6.75 25.01 10.08
N ALA A 87 -7.50 25.16 8.99
CA ALA A 87 -8.45 26.25 8.79
C ALA A 87 -9.59 26.23 9.82
N ALA A 88 -9.99 25.04 10.27
CA ALA A 88 -10.96 24.85 11.36
C ALA A 88 -10.37 25.00 12.77
N GLY A 89 -9.11 25.41 12.90
CA GLY A 89 -8.45 25.70 14.18
C GLY A 89 -7.70 24.50 14.81
N ALA A 90 -7.53 23.39 14.09
CA ALA A 90 -6.70 22.29 14.58
C ALA A 90 -5.22 22.72 14.61
N ARG A 91 -4.51 22.35 15.68
CA ARG A 91 -3.08 22.61 15.83
C ARG A 91 -2.28 21.40 15.38
N ILE A 92 -1.35 21.60 14.44
CA ILE A 92 -0.44 20.57 13.96
C ILE A 92 0.89 20.76 14.65
N VAL A 93 1.32 19.78 15.45
CA VAL A 93 2.59 19.82 16.19
C VAL A 93 3.56 18.83 15.52
N VAL A 94 4.64 19.34 14.95
CA VAL A 94 5.70 18.55 14.33
C VAL A 94 6.86 18.31 15.31
N GLY A 95 7.67 17.27 15.04
CA GLY A 95 8.82 16.92 15.90
C GLY A 95 8.42 16.32 17.26
N ALA A 96 7.14 15.98 17.47
CA ALA A 96 6.61 15.44 18.72
C ALA A 96 6.15 13.98 18.50
N LYS A 97 7.06 13.01 18.65
CA LYS A 97 6.74 11.57 18.55
C LYS A 97 5.86 11.15 19.72
N ALA A 98 4.63 10.70 19.44
CA ALA A 98 3.75 10.11 20.44
C ALA A 98 4.38 8.86 21.06
N ARG A 99 4.61 8.86 22.36
CA ARG A 99 5.24 7.77 23.10
C ARG A 99 4.21 6.84 23.71
N ARG A 100 3.15 7.41 24.29
CA ARG A 100 2.07 6.67 24.94
C ARG A 100 0.75 7.43 24.87
N VAL A 101 -0.35 6.70 24.79
CA VAL A 101 -1.68 7.20 25.13
C VAL A 101 -1.81 7.21 26.64
N LEU A 102 -2.26 8.33 27.21
CA LEU A 102 -2.56 8.46 28.62
C LEU A 102 -3.97 7.91 28.88
N VAL A 103 -4.08 6.97 29.82
CA VAL A 103 -5.35 6.34 30.18
C VAL A 103 -5.69 6.69 31.63
N ARG A 104 -6.93 7.12 31.88
CA ARG A 104 -7.45 7.39 33.22
C ARG A 104 -8.87 6.83 33.36
N ASN A 105 -9.11 6.05 34.39
CA ASN A 105 -10.43 5.43 34.69
C ASN A 105 -11.00 4.63 33.47
N GLY A 106 -10.11 3.90 32.75
CA GLY A 106 -10.50 3.09 31.59
C GLY A 106 -10.87 3.88 30.34
N ALA A 107 -10.52 5.18 30.28
CA ALA A 107 -10.74 6.03 29.11
C ALA A 107 -9.44 6.75 28.69
N ALA A 108 -9.35 7.08 27.40
CA ALA A 108 -8.28 7.95 26.90
C ALA A 108 -8.37 9.34 27.55
N ALA A 109 -7.23 9.84 28.00
CA ALA A 109 -7.13 11.12 28.70
C ALA A 109 -6.11 12.07 28.05
N GLY A 110 -5.43 11.64 26.99
CA GLY A 110 -4.44 12.43 26.27
C GLY A 110 -3.30 11.60 25.71
N VAL A 111 -2.23 12.30 25.32
CA VAL A 111 -1.03 11.72 24.70
C VAL A 111 0.23 12.29 25.37
N ASP A 112 1.16 11.41 25.68
CA ASP A 112 2.54 11.75 26.06
C ASP A 112 3.42 11.69 24.80
N ALA A 113 3.97 12.83 24.40
CA ALA A 113 4.93 12.95 23.30
C ALA A 113 6.33 13.40 23.81
N GLY A 114 6.67 13.08 25.03
CA GLY A 114 7.94 13.44 25.66
C GLY A 114 7.95 14.89 26.19
N PRO A 115 8.46 15.86 25.44
CA PRO A 115 8.50 17.26 25.90
C PRO A 115 7.09 17.88 25.94
N VAL A 116 6.13 17.30 25.25
CA VAL A 116 4.75 17.78 25.19
C VAL A 116 3.79 16.72 25.68
N GLN A 117 2.91 17.09 26.61
CA GLN A 117 1.76 16.28 27.00
C GLN A 117 0.48 17.00 26.60
N VAL A 118 -0.40 16.31 25.91
CA VAL A 118 -1.71 16.83 25.50
C VAL A 118 -2.78 16.12 26.28
N ARG A 119 -3.65 16.87 26.97
CA ARG A 119 -4.87 16.32 27.61
C ARG A 119 -6.03 16.44 26.62
N SER A 120 -6.86 15.40 26.52
CA SER A 120 -8.01 15.38 25.63
C SER A 120 -9.12 14.46 26.15
N ARG A 121 -10.35 14.68 25.65
CA ARG A 121 -11.52 13.81 25.96
C ARG A 121 -11.50 12.52 25.15
N ALA A 122 -10.78 12.51 24.01
CA ALA A 122 -10.60 11.34 23.17
C ALA A 122 -9.22 11.40 22.49
N VAL A 123 -8.72 10.24 22.06
CA VAL A 123 -7.48 10.11 21.31
C VAL A 123 -7.77 9.30 20.04
N VAL A 124 -7.40 9.84 18.89
CA VAL A 124 -7.40 9.12 17.61
C VAL A 124 -5.97 8.73 17.27
N VAL A 125 -5.71 7.44 17.09
CA VAL A 125 -4.40 6.92 16.68
C VAL A 125 -4.45 6.65 15.18
N ALA A 126 -3.58 7.32 14.43
CA ALA A 126 -3.44 7.23 12.98
C ALA A 126 -1.96 7.15 12.56
N ALA A 127 -1.17 6.34 13.30
CA ALA A 127 0.28 6.22 13.10
C ALA A 127 0.67 5.16 12.05
N GLY A 128 -0.31 4.53 11.39
CA GLY A 128 -0.11 3.51 10.37
C GLY A 128 0.11 2.10 10.94
N ALA A 129 0.09 1.10 10.06
CA ALA A 129 0.02 -0.30 10.47
C ALA A 129 1.28 -0.86 11.18
N ILE A 130 2.33 -0.07 11.32
CA ILE A 130 3.52 -0.43 12.09
C ILE A 130 3.54 0.29 13.44
N GLU A 131 3.41 1.62 13.42
CA GLU A 131 3.54 2.41 14.65
C GLU A 131 2.27 2.40 15.50
N THR A 132 1.07 2.28 14.91
CA THR A 132 -0.18 2.21 15.69
C THR A 132 -0.18 1.03 16.67
N PRO A 133 0.03 -0.24 16.27
CA PRO A 133 0.07 -1.32 17.25
C PRO A 133 1.23 -1.17 18.24
N ALA A 134 2.39 -0.66 17.83
CA ALA A 134 3.49 -0.40 18.74
C ALA A 134 3.14 0.66 19.79
N LEU A 135 2.45 1.75 19.39
CA LEU A 135 1.97 2.78 20.32
C LEU A 135 0.94 2.21 21.32
N LEU A 136 -0.02 1.41 20.85
CA LEU A 136 -1.00 0.77 21.71
C LEU A 136 -0.34 -0.16 22.74
N LEU A 137 0.62 -0.98 22.30
CA LEU A 137 1.40 -1.87 23.20
C LEU A 137 2.25 -1.07 24.21
N ARG A 138 2.94 -0.01 23.78
CA ARG A 138 3.68 0.91 24.67
C ARG A 138 2.77 1.61 25.69
N SER A 139 1.50 1.80 25.33
CA SER A 139 0.49 2.40 26.21
C SER A 139 -0.09 1.42 27.23
N GLY A 140 0.33 0.16 27.20
CA GLY A 140 -0.08 -0.87 28.16
C GLY A 140 -1.32 -1.65 27.77
N LEU A 141 -1.86 -1.49 26.56
CA LEU A 141 -2.98 -2.28 26.06
C LEU A 141 -2.52 -3.74 25.83
N ARG A 142 -3.41 -4.70 26.11
CA ARG A 142 -3.09 -6.13 26.14
C ARG A 142 -3.96 -7.00 25.25
N ASN A 143 -4.93 -6.42 24.53
CA ASN A 143 -5.74 -7.22 23.61
C ASN A 143 -4.84 -8.03 22.66
N PRO A 144 -4.99 -9.37 22.59
CA PRO A 144 -4.09 -10.26 21.87
C PRO A 144 -4.06 -10.01 20.35
N ASN A 145 -5.05 -9.27 19.81
CA ASN A 145 -5.09 -8.91 18.40
C ASN A 145 -4.22 -7.69 18.03
N ILE A 146 -3.78 -6.91 19.03
CA ILE A 146 -2.86 -5.79 18.79
C ILE A 146 -1.53 -6.34 18.25
N GLY A 147 -1.11 -5.83 17.10
CA GLY A 147 0.10 -6.24 16.39
C GLY A 147 -0.03 -7.54 15.60
N ARG A 148 -1.13 -8.29 15.70
CA ARG A 148 -1.40 -9.47 14.86
C ARG A 148 -2.06 -9.06 13.54
N TRP A 149 -2.11 -10.00 12.60
CA TRP A 149 -2.84 -9.89 11.35
C TRP A 149 -2.30 -8.83 10.38
N LEU A 150 -1.03 -8.43 10.52
CA LEU A 150 -0.39 -7.53 9.56
C LEU A 150 -0.48 -8.11 8.15
N ARG A 151 -1.10 -7.37 7.25
CA ARG A 151 -1.20 -7.65 5.81
C ARG A 151 -0.30 -6.69 5.07
N LEU A 152 0.33 -7.16 4.00
CA LEU A 152 1.34 -6.39 3.31
C LEU A 152 1.09 -6.21 1.82
N HIS A 153 0.22 -7.01 1.17
CA HIS A 153 0.25 -7.15 -0.29
C HIS A 153 1.69 -7.40 -0.76
N PRO A 154 2.31 -8.53 -0.40
CA PRO A 154 3.74 -8.77 -0.63
C PRO A 154 4.03 -8.98 -2.12
N GLY A 155 4.09 -7.88 -2.86
CA GLY A 155 4.25 -7.88 -4.31
C GLY A 155 5.68 -8.14 -4.75
N THR A 156 5.83 -8.49 -6.01
CA THR A 156 7.12 -8.62 -6.71
C THR A 156 7.05 -7.96 -8.09
N GLY A 157 8.16 -7.89 -8.80
CA GLY A 157 8.24 -7.29 -10.12
C GLY A 157 8.72 -8.26 -11.18
N VAL A 158 8.18 -8.11 -12.40
CA VAL A 158 8.68 -8.77 -13.62
C VAL A 158 9.08 -7.68 -14.60
N PHE A 159 10.30 -7.75 -15.10
CA PHE A 159 10.88 -6.83 -16.05
C PHE A 159 10.76 -7.34 -17.47
N GLY A 160 10.49 -6.45 -18.42
CA GLY A 160 10.60 -6.70 -19.86
C GLY A 160 11.53 -5.68 -20.48
N SER A 161 12.43 -6.14 -21.36
CA SER A 161 13.31 -5.30 -22.17
C SER A 161 12.77 -5.16 -23.59
N PHE A 162 12.81 -3.94 -24.12
CA PHE A 162 12.26 -3.56 -25.42
C PHE A 162 13.32 -2.85 -26.28
N ASP A 163 13.19 -2.92 -27.61
CA ASP A 163 14.10 -2.21 -28.53
C ASP A 163 13.89 -0.69 -28.45
N GLU A 164 12.66 -0.27 -28.20
CA GLU A 164 12.31 1.14 -28.05
C GLU A 164 12.58 1.66 -26.62
N LYS A 165 12.76 2.98 -26.50
CA LYS A 165 12.94 3.65 -25.21
C LYS A 165 11.61 3.73 -24.45
N VAL A 166 11.55 3.08 -23.30
CA VAL A 166 10.41 3.09 -22.36
C VAL A 166 10.53 4.23 -21.36
N ARG A 167 11.75 4.49 -20.88
CA ARG A 167 12.05 5.46 -19.79
C ARG A 167 11.11 5.30 -18.61
N PRO A 168 11.25 4.21 -17.84
CA PRO A 168 10.26 3.82 -16.82
C PRO A 168 10.09 4.83 -15.66
N TRP A 169 10.91 5.85 -15.58
CA TRP A 169 10.81 6.95 -14.60
C TRP A 169 9.99 8.14 -15.11
N GLU A 170 9.60 8.20 -16.39
CA GLU A 170 8.85 9.30 -16.97
C GLU A 170 7.34 9.05 -16.98
N GLY A 171 6.59 10.13 -17.00
CA GLY A 171 5.15 10.12 -17.22
C GLY A 171 4.29 9.86 -15.99
N THR A 172 3.02 9.69 -16.25
CA THR A 172 1.98 9.52 -15.22
C THR A 172 2.22 8.26 -14.38
N LEU A 173 2.02 8.38 -13.07
CA LEU A 173 2.07 7.24 -12.15
C LEU A 173 0.84 6.35 -12.37
N GLN A 174 1.04 5.06 -12.66
CA GLN A 174 0.02 4.01 -12.65
C GLN A 174 -1.27 4.40 -13.37
N ALA A 175 -1.19 4.73 -14.68
CA ALA A 175 -2.37 5.13 -15.45
C ALA A 175 -3.25 3.94 -15.84
N ARG A 176 -2.72 2.72 -15.83
CA ARG A 176 -3.41 1.47 -16.18
C ARG A 176 -3.18 0.40 -15.13
N TYR A 177 -4.18 -0.47 -14.99
CA TYR A 177 -4.10 -1.67 -14.16
C TYR A 177 -4.90 -2.82 -14.76
N SER A 178 -4.64 -4.03 -14.28
CA SER A 178 -5.47 -5.20 -14.55
C SER A 178 -5.74 -5.96 -13.26
N ASP A 179 -6.97 -6.35 -13.08
CA ASP A 179 -7.44 -7.24 -12.01
C ASP A 179 -7.98 -8.57 -12.56
N GLN A 180 -7.49 -8.97 -13.74
CA GLN A 180 -7.86 -10.21 -14.43
C GLN A 180 -7.85 -11.43 -13.51
N PHE A 181 -6.89 -11.52 -12.62
CA PHE A 181 -6.71 -12.64 -11.71
C PHE A 181 -7.04 -12.30 -10.25
N ARG A 182 -7.95 -11.36 -10.01
CA ARG A 182 -8.34 -10.97 -8.64
C ARG A 182 -9.05 -12.07 -7.84
N TYR A 183 -9.64 -13.05 -8.55
CA TYR A 183 -10.39 -14.14 -7.96
C TYR A 183 -9.83 -15.52 -8.36
N LEU A 184 -8.57 -15.78 -8.06
CA LEU A 184 -7.95 -17.09 -8.33
C LEU A 184 -8.46 -18.19 -7.39
N ASP A 185 -8.73 -17.82 -6.12
CA ASP A 185 -9.01 -18.77 -5.06
C ASP A 185 -9.74 -18.07 -3.91
N GLY A 186 -11.03 -18.37 -3.72
CA GLY A 186 -11.84 -17.89 -2.60
C GLY A 186 -11.86 -16.36 -2.42
N GLY A 187 -11.79 -15.58 -3.50
CA GLY A 187 -11.73 -14.13 -3.49
C GLY A 187 -10.33 -13.56 -3.25
N TYR A 188 -9.31 -14.40 -3.29
CA TYR A 188 -7.90 -14.02 -3.26
C TYR A 188 -7.27 -14.20 -4.64
N GLY A 189 -6.37 -13.30 -5.01
CA GLY A 189 -5.73 -13.32 -6.31
C GLY A 189 -4.67 -12.26 -6.43
N VAL A 190 -4.38 -11.82 -7.65
CA VAL A 190 -3.35 -10.83 -7.95
C VAL A 190 -3.89 -9.71 -8.85
N LYS A 191 -3.28 -8.54 -8.71
CA LYS A 191 -3.49 -7.35 -9.53
C LYS A 191 -2.17 -6.99 -10.21
N TYR A 192 -2.25 -6.44 -11.42
CA TYR A 192 -1.11 -5.93 -12.18
C TYR A 192 -1.17 -4.41 -12.27
N GLU A 193 -0.03 -3.78 -12.06
CA GLU A 193 0.17 -2.34 -12.22
C GLU A 193 1.57 -2.08 -12.78
N THR A 194 1.75 -0.97 -13.48
CA THR A 194 3.10 -0.45 -13.70
C THR A 194 3.51 0.40 -12.51
N VAL A 195 4.80 0.48 -12.25
CA VAL A 195 5.33 1.42 -11.24
C VAL A 195 6.37 2.33 -11.89
N PRO A 196 6.42 3.62 -11.51
CA PRO A 196 7.48 4.49 -11.97
C PRO A 196 8.78 4.01 -11.34
N ALA A 197 9.73 3.70 -12.16
CA ALA A 197 10.97 3.08 -11.77
C ALA A 197 12.09 4.11 -11.81
N HIS A 198 12.27 4.87 -10.72
CA HIS A 198 13.40 5.78 -10.59
C HIS A 198 14.72 4.99 -10.66
N PRO A 199 15.72 5.41 -11.46
CA PRO A 199 16.96 4.66 -11.65
C PRO A 199 17.63 4.20 -10.35
N ALA A 200 17.69 5.06 -9.33
CA ALA A 200 18.30 4.71 -8.04
C ALA A 200 17.54 3.59 -7.31
N LEU A 201 16.20 3.54 -7.39
CA LEU A 201 15.40 2.47 -6.78
C LEU A 201 15.47 1.18 -7.59
N LEU A 202 15.50 1.30 -8.93
CA LEU A 202 15.67 0.14 -9.81
C LEU A 202 16.99 -0.56 -9.57
N THR A 203 18.05 0.18 -9.32
CA THR A 203 19.38 -0.39 -9.01
C THR A 203 19.30 -1.42 -7.87
N ALA A 204 18.49 -1.15 -6.85
CA ALA A 204 18.30 -2.06 -5.72
C ALA A 204 17.39 -3.27 -6.04
N ALA A 205 16.57 -3.18 -7.09
CA ALA A 205 15.64 -4.23 -7.50
C ALA A 205 16.19 -5.12 -8.61
N LEU A 206 17.24 -4.69 -9.31
CA LEU A 206 17.87 -5.46 -10.38
C LEU A 206 18.76 -6.58 -9.82
N PRO A 207 18.84 -7.74 -10.50
CA PRO A 207 19.74 -8.82 -10.16
C PRO A 207 21.21 -8.37 -10.07
N TRP A 208 21.93 -8.93 -9.11
CA TRP A 208 23.35 -8.68 -8.94
C TRP A 208 24.15 -9.96 -9.17
N GLU A 209 24.74 -10.08 -10.35
CA GLU A 209 25.63 -11.21 -10.74
C GLU A 209 27.06 -10.73 -11.02
N GLY A 210 27.49 -9.67 -10.34
CA GLY A 210 28.79 -9.02 -10.52
C GLY A 210 28.69 -7.71 -11.30
N ALA A 211 29.76 -6.90 -11.19
CA ALA A 211 29.78 -5.51 -11.69
C ALA A 211 29.47 -5.40 -13.19
N ALA A 212 30.05 -6.26 -14.02
CA ALA A 212 29.84 -6.20 -15.47
C ALA A 212 28.39 -6.53 -15.88
N SER A 213 27.76 -7.53 -15.24
CA SER A 213 26.36 -7.87 -15.46
C SER A 213 25.44 -6.75 -15.02
N HIS A 214 25.67 -6.21 -13.82
CA HIS A 214 24.88 -5.12 -13.28
C HIS A 214 25.03 -3.84 -14.14
N ALA A 215 26.23 -3.51 -14.59
CA ALA A 215 26.46 -2.37 -15.49
C ALA A 215 25.66 -2.49 -16.81
N ARG A 216 25.58 -3.69 -17.40
CA ARG A 216 24.74 -3.94 -18.58
C ARG A 216 23.25 -3.71 -18.30
N LEU A 217 22.75 -4.23 -17.18
CA LEU A 217 21.36 -4.02 -16.76
C LEU A 217 21.07 -2.53 -16.49
N MET A 218 22.01 -1.81 -15.86
CA MET A 218 21.90 -0.37 -15.68
C MET A 218 21.89 0.41 -17.01
N ALA A 219 22.69 0.00 -17.99
CA ALA A 219 22.67 0.60 -19.33
C ALA A 219 21.35 0.33 -20.08
N SER A 220 20.69 -0.79 -19.81
CA SER A 220 19.38 -1.12 -20.40
C SER A 220 18.18 -0.43 -19.73
N LEU A 221 18.36 0.26 -18.59
CA LEU A 221 17.26 0.90 -17.84
C LEU A 221 16.30 1.72 -18.71
N PRO A 222 16.77 2.53 -19.71
CA PRO A 222 15.86 3.29 -20.56
C PRO A 222 14.90 2.43 -21.39
N HIS A 223 15.19 1.16 -21.54
CA HIS A 223 14.46 0.20 -22.36
C HIS A 223 13.61 -0.78 -21.53
N LEU A 224 13.66 -0.71 -20.20
CA LEU A 224 12.92 -1.61 -19.32
C LEU A 224 11.51 -1.12 -19.04
N SER A 225 10.55 -2.05 -19.00
CA SER A 225 9.26 -1.89 -18.33
C SER A 225 9.18 -2.83 -17.16
N LEU A 226 8.45 -2.44 -16.11
CA LEU A 226 8.24 -3.22 -14.90
C LEU A 226 6.75 -3.37 -14.64
N ILE A 227 6.29 -4.61 -14.54
CA ILE A 227 4.95 -4.94 -14.06
C ILE A 227 5.07 -5.40 -12.60
N ALA A 228 4.38 -4.68 -11.72
CA ALA A 228 4.19 -5.10 -10.34
C ALA A 228 3.06 -6.13 -10.25
N VAL A 229 3.35 -7.24 -9.60
CA VAL A 229 2.41 -8.31 -9.26
C VAL A 229 2.04 -8.16 -7.80
N ILE A 230 0.80 -7.79 -7.51
CA ILE A 230 0.34 -7.44 -6.17
C ILE A 230 -0.71 -8.47 -5.73
N PRO A 231 -0.39 -9.39 -4.81
CA PRO A 231 -1.35 -10.36 -4.31
C PRO A 231 -2.21 -9.76 -3.19
N ARG A 232 -3.46 -10.17 -3.12
CA ARG A 232 -4.26 -10.09 -1.90
C ARG A 232 -3.80 -11.19 -0.96
N ASP A 233 -3.02 -10.86 0.07
CA ASP A 233 -2.45 -11.86 0.97
C ASP A 233 -3.49 -12.40 1.97
N ARG A 234 -3.46 -13.74 2.16
CA ARG A 234 -4.21 -14.45 3.19
C ARG A 234 -3.36 -14.73 4.42
N GLY A 235 -2.06 -14.90 4.21
CA GLY A 235 -1.06 -14.97 5.27
C GLY A 235 -0.97 -13.66 6.04
N SER A 236 -0.37 -13.67 7.22
CA SER A 236 -0.22 -12.46 8.04
C SER A 236 1.10 -12.43 8.79
N GLY A 237 1.60 -11.21 8.97
CA GLY A 237 2.71 -10.91 9.85
C GLY A 237 2.28 -10.46 11.25
N ARG A 238 3.26 -9.99 11.99
CA ARG A 238 3.09 -9.47 13.34
C ARG A 238 3.99 -8.28 13.60
N VAL A 239 3.45 -7.29 14.33
CA VAL A 239 4.19 -6.20 14.94
C VAL A 239 4.28 -6.46 16.45
N ARG A 240 5.46 -6.32 17.01
CA ARG A 240 5.73 -6.35 18.47
C ARG A 240 6.55 -5.13 18.81
N THR A 241 6.73 -4.86 20.09
CA THR A 241 7.70 -3.87 20.57
C THR A 241 8.99 -4.58 21.01
N GLY A 242 10.13 -4.03 20.61
CA GLY A 242 11.44 -4.38 21.16
C GLY A 242 11.60 -3.92 22.61
N ARG A 243 12.76 -4.19 23.20
CA ARG A 243 13.11 -3.77 24.57
C ARG A 243 13.20 -2.23 24.69
N ASP A 244 13.53 -1.57 23.61
CA ASP A 244 13.58 -0.10 23.44
C ASP A 244 12.21 0.53 23.18
N GLY A 245 11.17 -0.31 23.04
CA GLY A 245 9.82 0.10 22.71
C GLY A 245 9.57 0.35 21.22
N GLU A 246 10.59 0.23 20.35
CA GLU A 246 10.43 0.40 18.90
C GLU A 246 9.75 -0.83 18.26
N PRO A 247 9.05 -0.65 17.11
CA PRO A 247 8.35 -1.74 16.47
C PRO A 247 9.31 -2.77 15.86
N VAL A 248 9.01 -4.05 16.10
CA VAL A 248 9.67 -5.20 15.48
C VAL A 248 8.65 -5.92 14.62
N VAL A 249 8.89 -5.96 13.31
CA VAL A 249 8.01 -6.58 12.32
C VAL A 249 8.52 -7.96 11.96
N THR A 250 7.62 -8.95 11.99
CA THR A 250 7.87 -10.28 11.45
C THR A 250 6.79 -10.63 10.43
N TYR A 251 7.21 -11.08 9.24
CA TYR A 251 6.32 -11.54 8.19
C TYR A 251 6.93 -12.74 7.47
N ARG A 252 6.12 -13.71 7.16
CA ARG A 252 6.48 -14.85 6.31
C ARG A 252 5.40 -15.00 5.25
N LEU A 253 5.81 -15.07 3.99
CA LEU A 253 4.90 -15.37 2.89
C LEU A 253 4.28 -16.76 3.12
N ALA A 254 2.96 -16.85 3.11
CA ALA A 254 2.25 -18.12 3.22
C ALA A 254 2.35 -18.89 1.88
N ASP A 255 2.33 -20.21 1.96
CA ASP A 255 2.46 -21.08 0.77
C ASP A 255 1.30 -20.82 -0.24
N GLU A 256 0.12 -20.52 0.25
CA GLU A 256 -1.02 -20.15 -0.59
C GLU A 256 -0.77 -18.84 -1.35
N ASP A 257 -0.19 -17.85 -0.68
CA ASP A 257 0.12 -16.55 -1.30
C ASP A 257 1.30 -16.70 -2.27
N ALA A 258 2.27 -17.58 -1.97
CA ALA A 258 3.35 -17.93 -2.89
C ALA A 258 2.81 -18.57 -4.17
N ARG A 259 1.82 -19.47 -4.07
CA ARG A 259 1.17 -20.06 -5.26
C ARG A 259 0.44 -19.02 -6.11
N ARG A 260 -0.27 -18.06 -5.49
CA ARG A 260 -0.93 -16.96 -6.22
C ARG A 260 0.08 -16.03 -6.87
N LEU A 261 1.18 -15.72 -6.18
CA LEU A 261 2.29 -14.95 -6.77
C LEU A 261 2.89 -15.65 -7.98
N ARG A 262 3.04 -16.99 -7.95
CA ARG A 262 3.51 -17.76 -9.11
C ARG A 262 2.63 -17.51 -10.34
N VAL A 263 1.31 -17.66 -10.20
CA VAL A 263 0.35 -17.38 -11.29
C VAL A 263 0.48 -15.93 -11.76
N GLY A 264 0.66 -14.99 -10.82
CA GLY A 264 0.82 -13.58 -11.14
C GLY A 264 2.13 -13.29 -11.88
N VAL A 265 3.24 -13.90 -11.50
CA VAL A 265 4.55 -13.74 -12.16
C VAL A 265 4.50 -14.29 -13.59
N ASP A 266 3.90 -15.46 -13.80
CA ASP A 266 3.70 -16.02 -15.14
C ASP A 266 2.79 -15.14 -16.00
N GLY A 267 1.70 -14.63 -15.42
CA GLY A 267 0.81 -13.70 -16.10
C GLY A 267 1.51 -12.41 -16.52
N ALA A 268 2.33 -11.82 -15.65
CA ALA A 268 3.11 -10.63 -15.96
C ALA A 268 4.12 -10.89 -17.09
N ALA A 269 4.77 -12.05 -17.12
CA ALA A 269 5.67 -12.43 -18.21
C ALA A 269 4.92 -12.56 -19.54
N ARG A 270 3.74 -13.20 -19.55
CA ARG A 270 2.90 -13.29 -20.76
C ARG A 270 2.47 -11.93 -21.27
N ILE A 271 2.11 -11.00 -20.37
CA ILE A 271 1.75 -9.62 -20.75
C ILE A 271 2.95 -8.94 -21.44
N LEU A 272 4.14 -9.04 -20.86
CA LEU A 272 5.35 -8.43 -21.43
C LEU A 272 5.73 -9.07 -22.76
N ALA A 273 5.66 -10.39 -22.88
CA ALA A 273 5.91 -11.10 -24.15
C ALA A 273 4.89 -10.68 -25.22
N ALA A 274 3.60 -10.63 -24.89
CA ALA A 274 2.55 -10.16 -25.79
C ALA A 274 2.75 -8.68 -26.18
N ALA A 275 3.33 -7.85 -25.32
CA ALA A 275 3.69 -6.47 -25.62
C ALA A 275 4.93 -6.35 -26.53
N GLY A 276 5.70 -7.44 -26.76
CA GLY A 276 6.87 -7.47 -27.63
C GLY A 276 8.20 -7.33 -26.89
N ALA A 277 8.27 -7.66 -25.61
CA ALA A 277 9.54 -7.73 -24.89
C ALA A 277 10.42 -8.86 -25.46
N HIS A 278 11.69 -8.55 -25.78
CA HIS A 278 12.66 -9.54 -26.29
C HIS A 278 13.41 -10.26 -25.15
N GLU A 279 13.45 -9.70 -23.96
CA GLU A 279 13.98 -10.35 -22.76
C GLU A 279 13.03 -10.08 -21.60
N ILE A 280 12.71 -11.11 -20.80
CA ILE A 280 11.84 -11.01 -19.63
C ILE A 280 12.53 -11.69 -18.45
N PHE A 281 12.56 -11.02 -17.29
CA PHE A 281 13.22 -11.53 -16.10
C PHE A 281 12.57 -11.01 -14.80
N THR A 282 12.87 -11.65 -13.69
CA THR A 282 12.30 -11.32 -12.37
C THR A 282 13.26 -10.49 -11.53
N SER A 283 12.74 -9.86 -10.46
CA SER A 283 13.52 -9.13 -9.45
C SER A 283 14.18 -10.06 -8.41
N HIS A 284 14.86 -11.10 -8.88
CA HIS A 284 15.63 -12.01 -8.03
C HIS A 284 17.07 -11.57 -7.87
N ALA A 285 17.71 -11.99 -6.78
CA ALA A 285 19.14 -11.74 -6.54
C ALA A 285 20.02 -12.29 -7.68
N ARG A 286 19.62 -13.43 -8.26
CA ARG A 286 20.18 -13.97 -9.50
C ARG A 286 19.19 -13.82 -10.63
N LEU A 287 19.68 -13.53 -11.82
CA LEU A 287 18.87 -13.29 -13.01
C LEU A 287 18.10 -14.56 -13.40
N GLN A 288 16.78 -14.50 -13.32
CA GLN A 288 15.87 -15.57 -13.73
C GLN A 288 15.17 -15.11 -15.00
N ARG A 289 15.50 -15.71 -16.14
CA ARG A 289 14.93 -15.38 -17.46
C ARG A 289 13.72 -16.25 -17.77
N TRP A 290 12.76 -15.66 -18.45
CA TRP A 290 11.60 -16.39 -18.97
C TRP A 290 11.90 -16.87 -20.41
N ALA A 291 11.63 -18.17 -20.66
CA ALA A 291 11.72 -18.79 -21.97
C ALA A 291 10.58 -19.80 -22.05
N ASP A 292 9.39 -19.37 -22.48
CA ASP A 292 8.13 -20.12 -22.44
C ASP A 292 7.71 -20.59 -21.02
N GLY A 293 8.35 -20.05 -19.99
CA GLY A 293 8.18 -20.31 -18.56
C GLY A 293 9.40 -19.84 -17.78
N PHE A 294 9.21 -19.61 -16.48
CA PHE A 294 10.35 -19.37 -15.59
C PHE A 294 10.88 -20.67 -14.97
N PRO A 295 12.18 -20.77 -14.66
CA PRO A 295 12.70 -21.84 -13.85
C PRO A 295 12.11 -21.80 -12.43
N ASP A 296 12.05 -22.94 -11.73
CA ASP A 296 11.43 -23.04 -10.40
C ASP A 296 12.00 -22.07 -9.36
N ASP A 297 13.27 -21.68 -9.48
CA ASP A 297 13.88 -20.70 -8.59
C ASP A 297 13.28 -19.29 -8.71
N ALA A 298 12.69 -18.94 -9.85
CA ALA A 298 11.98 -17.66 -10.05
C ALA A 298 10.72 -17.52 -9.18
N TYR A 299 10.24 -18.60 -8.58
CA TYR A 299 9.07 -18.59 -7.72
C TYR A 299 9.42 -18.72 -6.23
N ARG A 300 10.71 -18.68 -5.89
CA ARG A 300 11.19 -18.72 -4.51
C ARG A 300 11.50 -17.31 -4.03
N PHE A 301 10.75 -16.86 -3.02
CA PHE A 301 10.87 -15.54 -2.43
C PHE A 301 11.53 -15.58 -1.06
N GLY A 302 12.27 -14.53 -0.71
CA GLY A 302 12.90 -14.39 0.59
C GLY A 302 14.37 -13.93 0.51
N PRO A 303 15.12 -13.97 1.61
CA PRO A 303 16.52 -13.52 1.63
C PRO A 303 17.39 -14.24 0.58
N ALA A 304 18.15 -13.45 -0.19
CA ALA A 304 19.01 -13.90 -1.30
C ALA A 304 18.27 -14.64 -2.45
N ARG A 305 16.96 -14.47 -2.54
CA ARG A 305 16.09 -15.00 -3.60
C ARG A 305 15.26 -13.89 -4.23
N GLY A 306 14.00 -14.14 -4.59
CA GLY A 306 13.08 -13.12 -5.11
C GLY A 306 12.75 -12.07 -4.07
N SER A 307 12.88 -10.82 -4.45
CA SER A 307 12.52 -9.70 -3.58
C SER A 307 11.01 -9.54 -3.48
N LEU A 308 10.53 -9.29 -2.27
CA LEU A 308 9.17 -8.89 -2.00
C LEU A 308 9.16 -7.44 -1.55
N TYR A 309 8.23 -6.67 -2.10
CA TYR A 309 8.02 -5.26 -1.79
C TYR A 309 6.60 -5.06 -1.28
N SER A 310 6.42 -4.13 -0.37
CA SER A 310 5.10 -3.73 0.11
C SER A 310 5.02 -2.23 0.26
N PHE A 311 3.89 -1.67 -0.21
CA PHE A 311 3.50 -0.27 -0.04
C PHE A 311 2.11 -0.16 0.61
N HIS A 312 1.52 -1.30 0.99
CA HIS A 312 0.14 -1.40 1.45
C HIS A 312 0.07 -2.18 2.77
N LEU A 313 0.36 -1.50 3.87
CA LEU A 313 0.41 -2.10 5.19
C LEU A 313 -0.92 -1.91 5.92
N MET A 314 -1.52 -3.00 6.41
CA MET A 314 -2.84 -2.95 7.05
C MET A 314 -3.08 -4.08 8.05
N GLY A 315 -4.16 -3.99 8.84
CA GLY A 315 -4.73 -5.08 9.64
C GLY A 315 -4.07 -5.37 10.98
N SER A 316 -3.00 -4.67 11.36
CA SER A 316 -2.22 -4.95 12.59
C SER A 316 -2.89 -4.51 13.91
N ALA A 317 -4.00 -3.78 13.83
CA ALA A 317 -4.92 -3.48 14.93
C ALA A 317 -6.37 -3.62 14.42
N ARG A 318 -6.63 -4.73 13.71
CA ARG A 318 -7.84 -4.91 12.92
C ARG A 318 -9.11 -4.74 13.73
N MET A 319 -10.17 -4.25 13.07
CA MET A 319 -11.51 -4.25 13.61
C MET A 319 -12.11 -5.65 13.64
N GLY A 320 -13.00 -5.88 14.61
CA GLY A 320 -13.73 -7.14 14.76
C GLY A 320 -15.01 -6.91 15.54
N GLY A 321 -15.97 -7.83 15.42
CA GLY A 321 -17.25 -7.78 16.13
C GLY A 321 -17.15 -8.13 17.62
N SER A 322 -15.98 -8.53 18.11
CA SER A 322 -15.71 -8.81 19.51
C SER A 322 -14.22 -8.64 19.83
N PRO A 323 -13.82 -8.50 21.12
CA PRO A 323 -12.42 -8.39 21.51
C PRO A 323 -11.55 -9.61 21.13
N ASP A 324 -12.15 -10.78 20.95
CA ASP A 324 -11.44 -11.98 20.48
C ASP A 324 -11.13 -11.93 18.99
N LEU A 325 -11.92 -11.20 18.21
CA LEU A 325 -11.80 -11.12 16.77
C LEU A 325 -11.01 -9.90 16.28
N GLY A 326 -10.89 -8.85 17.11
CA GLY A 326 -10.22 -7.61 16.73
C GLY A 326 -9.62 -6.85 17.89
N ALA A 327 -8.72 -5.94 17.60
CA ALA A 327 -8.14 -5.01 18.56
C ALA A 327 -9.08 -3.83 18.85
N VAL A 328 -9.91 -3.49 17.87
CA VAL A 328 -10.91 -2.44 17.93
C VAL A 328 -12.26 -2.96 17.43
N ASP A 329 -13.32 -2.25 17.79
CA ASP A 329 -14.67 -2.51 17.31
C ASP A 329 -14.87 -2.04 15.84
N PRO A 330 -16.04 -2.27 15.22
CA PRO A 330 -16.32 -1.79 13.87
C PRO A 330 -16.35 -0.26 13.71
N ALA A 331 -16.36 0.51 14.80
CA ALA A 331 -16.23 1.97 14.81
C ALA A 331 -14.76 2.42 15.03
N GLY A 332 -13.82 1.48 15.08
CA GLY A 332 -12.41 1.75 15.34
C GLY A 332 -12.08 1.99 16.81
N GLU A 333 -13.04 1.90 17.75
CA GLU A 333 -12.78 2.12 19.15
C GLU A 333 -12.13 0.90 19.81
N SER A 334 -11.15 1.15 20.67
CA SER A 334 -10.47 0.11 21.42
C SER A 334 -11.43 -0.64 22.37
N TRP A 335 -11.37 -1.97 22.37
CA TRP A 335 -12.12 -2.78 23.33
C TRP A 335 -11.70 -2.59 24.79
N GLU A 336 -10.47 -2.09 25.04
CA GLU A 336 -9.90 -1.94 26.38
C GLU A 336 -9.99 -0.51 26.92
N VAL A 337 -10.02 0.50 26.05
CA VAL A 337 -9.92 1.91 26.44
C VAL A 337 -10.99 2.71 25.72
N ARG A 338 -11.93 3.26 26.45
CA ARG A 338 -12.99 4.13 25.90
C ARG A 338 -12.39 5.41 25.31
N ASN A 339 -13.01 5.95 24.27
CA ASN A 339 -12.57 7.16 23.56
C ASN A 339 -11.15 7.07 22.97
N LEU A 340 -10.64 5.85 22.76
CA LEU A 340 -9.43 5.57 22.04
C LEU A 340 -9.80 4.93 20.70
N VAL A 341 -9.63 5.66 19.60
CA VAL A 341 -10.05 5.23 18.26
C VAL A 341 -8.83 5.04 17.37
N VAL A 342 -8.80 3.97 16.60
CA VAL A 342 -7.81 3.74 15.54
C VAL A 342 -8.43 4.12 14.20
N ALA A 343 -7.77 5.04 13.47
CA ALA A 343 -8.27 5.59 12.21
C ALA A 343 -7.20 5.57 11.11
N ASP A 344 -6.62 4.40 10.87
CA ASP A 344 -5.63 4.18 9.82
C ASP A 344 -5.71 2.75 9.24
N GLY A 345 -4.78 2.40 8.35
CA GLY A 345 -4.73 1.08 7.72
C GLY A 345 -4.62 -0.10 8.69
N SER A 346 -4.15 0.11 9.92
CA SER A 346 -4.06 -0.96 10.94
C SER A 346 -5.43 -1.53 11.33
N ALA A 347 -6.49 -0.72 11.22
CA ALA A 347 -7.86 -1.14 11.55
C ALA A 347 -8.52 -2.05 10.49
N PHE A 348 -7.93 -2.21 9.30
CA PHE A 348 -8.50 -3.07 8.27
C PHE A 348 -8.76 -4.49 8.78
N PRO A 349 -9.93 -5.08 8.47
CA PRO A 349 -10.25 -6.44 8.92
C PRO A 349 -9.44 -7.51 8.19
N THR A 350 -9.02 -7.23 6.95
CA THR A 350 -8.24 -8.14 6.07
C THR A 350 -7.52 -7.33 4.98
N ALA A 351 -6.73 -8.00 4.13
CA ALA A 351 -6.13 -7.39 2.95
C ALA A 351 -7.22 -6.89 1.98
N SER A 352 -7.07 -5.66 1.46
CA SER A 352 -8.04 -5.04 0.55
C SER A 352 -8.04 -5.67 -0.85
N GLY A 353 -6.89 -6.18 -1.32
CA GLY A 353 -6.71 -6.70 -2.68
C GLY A 353 -6.53 -5.61 -3.74
N VAL A 354 -6.63 -4.33 -3.33
CA VAL A 354 -6.42 -3.12 -4.14
C VAL A 354 -5.65 -2.10 -3.35
N ASN A 355 -5.17 -1.03 -4.01
CA ASN A 355 -4.50 0.10 -3.36
C ASN A 355 -5.42 0.69 -2.27
N PRO A 356 -5.01 0.70 -0.98
CA PRO A 356 -5.96 0.88 0.13
C PRO A 356 -6.23 2.32 0.52
N MET A 357 -5.54 3.33 -0.05
CA MET A 357 -5.56 4.72 0.42
C MET A 357 -6.97 5.29 0.58
N ILE A 358 -7.79 5.24 -0.46
CA ILE A 358 -9.16 5.77 -0.43
C ILE A 358 -10.02 5.06 0.63
N THR A 359 -9.89 3.74 0.74
CA THR A 359 -10.63 2.97 1.75
C THR A 359 -10.16 3.27 3.17
N ILE A 360 -8.84 3.50 3.39
CA ILE A 360 -8.31 3.94 4.68
C ILE A 360 -8.95 5.27 5.08
N GLU A 361 -8.96 6.24 4.17
CA GLU A 361 -9.52 7.57 4.42
C GLU A 361 -11.04 7.52 4.64
N ALA A 362 -11.76 6.68 3.88
CA ALA A 362 -13.21 6.51 4.07
C ALA A 362 -13.57 5.89 5.43
N ILE A 363 -12.83 4.89 5.89
CA ILE A 363 -12.99 4.31 7.23
C ILE A 363 -12.69 5.38 8.30
N ALA A 364 -11.61 6.13 8.12
CA ALA A 364 -11.24 7.21 9.04
C ALA A 364 -12.31 8.30 9.10
N HIS A 365 -12.86 8.70 7.94
CA HIS A 365 -13.95 9.67 7.84
C HIS A 365 -15.22 9.19 8.55
N LEU A 366 -15.63 7.95 8.30
CA LEU A 366 -16.79 7.33 8.98
C LEU A 366 -16.61 7.31 10.49
N ASN A 367 -15.45 6.85 10.97
CA ASN A 367 -15.16 6.74 12.39
C ASN A 367 -15.00 8.11 13.06
N ALA A 368 -14.47 9.11 12.36
CA ALA A 368 -14.40 10.48 12.85
C ALA A 368 -15.80 11.10 13.06
N GLY A 369 -16.72 10.90 12.12
CA GLY A 369 -18.12 11.32 12.26
C GLY A 369 -18.81 10.69 13.47
N ARG A 370 -18.63 9.37 13.66
CA ARG A 370 -19.17 8.65 14.83
C ARG A 370 -18.59 9.14 16.16
N LEU A 371 -17.27 9.42 16.17
CA LEU A 371 -16.62 9.97 17.37
C LEU A 371 -17.10 11.37 17.67
N ALA A 372 -17.20 12.24 16.67
CA ALA A 372 -17.68 13.63 16.82
C ALA A 372 -19.09 13.66 17.44
N GLY A 373 -20.03 12.86 16.92
CA GLY A 373 -21.38 12.77 17.46
C GLY A 373 -21.48 12.29 18.92
N ARG A 374 -20.43 11.64 19.47
CA ARG A 374 -20.37 11.23 20.88
C ARG A 374 -19.72 12.28 21.79
N LEU A 375 -18.96 13.20 21.21
CA LEU A 375 -18.24 14.24 21.98
C LEU A 375 -18.98 15.57 22.07
N THR A 376 -20.01 15.77 21.22
CA THR A 376 -20.96 16.86 21.30
C THR A 376 -22.02 16.55 22.35
#